data_8ba0d2f06318754ca9c11eb5ebfca675
#
_entry.id   8ba0d2f06318754ca9c11eb5ebfca675
#
_cell.length_a   1.000
_cell.length_b   1.000
_cell.length_c   1.000
_cell.angle_alpha   90.00
_cell.angle_beta   90.00
_cell.angle_gamma   90.00
#
_symmetry.space_group_name_H-M   'P 1'
#
loop_
_entity.id
_entity.type
_entity.pdbx_description
1 polymer ?
#
loop_
_entity_poly.entity_id
_entity_poly.type
_entity_poly.pdbx_seq_one_letter_code
_entity_poly.pdbx_strand_id
1 'polypeptide(L)'
;TQPAKIETGKKYPVIVYVYGGPHVQQVRDGWKWDARGWDIYMANRGYIIFTIDGRGSANRGSAFENVTHRQLGKIELQDQMEGIKWLKSLPYVDENRIGVHGWSFGGFMTTNMMLNNPETFKTGVAGGPVIDWKYYEIMYGERYMGSPKENAQGYKNSNLNRIAGNLQGHLLLIHGDQDPVVVWQHSLSFLKSCIQSGTYPDYFVYPGHFHNVLGPDRVHLYEKITRYFDDYLK
;
A
#
# COMPACT_ATOMS: atom_id res chain seq x y z
N THR A 1 -10.95 9.10 7.92
CA THR A 1 -11.71 8.61 9.08
C THR A 1 -10.87 8.81 10.32
N GLN A 2 -11.43 9.30 11.40
CA GLN A 2 -10.73 9.63 12.64
C GLN A 2 -11.59 9.25 13.85
N PRO A 3 -11.01 9.18 15.06
CA PRO A 3 -11.77 9.01 16.30
C PRO A 3 -12.92 10.02 16.41
N ALA A 4 -14.06 9.58 16.94
CA ALA A 4 -15.27 10.44 17.06
C ALA A 4 -15.01 11.73 17.87
N LYS A 5 -14.05 11.69 18.78
CA LYS A 5 -13.59 12.84 19.56
C LYS A 5 -12.07 12.93 19.50
N ILE A 6 -11.56 14.03 18.97
CA ILE A 6 -10.14 14.40 19.05
C ILE A 6 -9.91 15.13 20.38
N GLU A 7 -9.06 14.56 21.22
CA GLU A 7 -8.71 15.11 22.52
C GLU A 7 -7.65 16.20 22.38
N THR A 8 -7.85 17.33 23.02
CA THR A 8 -6.88 18.44 22.96
C THR A 8 -5.52 18.01 23.53
N GLY A 9 -4.46 18.28 22.80
CA GLY A 9 -3.10 17.95 23.19
C GLY A 9 -2.67 16.50 22.95
N LYS A 10 -3.57 15.62 22.54
CA LYS A 10 -3.26 14.22 22.19
C LYS A 10 -2.88 14.11 20.73
N LYS A 11 -1.83 13.33 20.45
CA LYS A 11 -1.42 12.95 19.09
C LYS A 11 -1.80 11.52 18.79
N TYR A 12 -2.28 11.28 17.57
CA TYR A 12 -2.82 10.00 17.13
C TYR A 12 -1.94 9.38 16.04
N PRO A 13 -1.71 8.05 16.09
CA PRO A 13 -1.09 7.33 15.00
C PRO A 13 -1.97 7.35 13.75
N VAL A 14 -1.35 7.32 12.58
CA VAL A 14 -2.04 7.35 11.29
C VAL A 14 -1.75 6.06 10.51
N ILE A 15 -2.78 5.49 9.90
CA ILE A 15 -2.65 4.46 8.88
C ILE A 15 -3.11 5.05 7.55
N VAL A 16 -2.21 5.13 6.60
CA VAL A 16 -2.53 5.49 5.22
C VAL A 16 -3.07 4.25 4.52
N TYR A 17 -4.33 4.26 4.12
CA TYR A 17 -4.85 3.23 3.24
C TYR A 17 -4.64 3.68 1.79
N VAL A 18 -3.84 2.93 1.04
CA VAL A 18 -3.50 3.24 -0.34
C VAL A 18 -3.97 2.15 -1.29
N TYR A 19 -4.54 2.53 -2.42
CA TYR A 19 -4.60 1.69 -3.62
C TYR A 19 -3.69 2.29 -4.70
N GLY A 20 -4.00 3.47 -5.21
CA GLY A 20 -3.17 4.24 -6.15
C GLY A 20 -3.13 3.70 -7.58
N GLY A 21 -3.78 2.58 -7.86
CA GLY A 21 -3.76 1.97 -9.18
C GLY A 21 -4.49 2.81 -10.23
N PRO A 22 -4.07 2.72 -11.52
CA PRO A 22 -4.66 3.47 -12.61
C PRO A 22 -6.18 3.33 -12.68
N HIS A 23 -6.86 4.45 -12.93
CA HIS A 23 -8.32 4.58 -13.06
C HIS A 23 -9.15 4.25 -11.81
N VAL A 24 -8.54 3.90 -10.68
CA VAL A 24 -9.27 3.61 -9.45
C VAL A 24 -9.43 4.87 -8.61
N GLN A 25 -10.68 5.17 -8.24
CA GLN A 25 -11.02 6.23 -7.30
C GLN A 25 -11.52 5.61 -6.00
N GLN A 26 -10.87 5.91 -4.90
CA GLN A 26 -11.21 5.42 -3.56
C GLN A 26 -12.09 6.40 -2.79
N VAL A 27 -11.82 7.71 -2.94
CA VAL A 27 -12.55 8.77 -2.24
C VAL A 27 -13.74 9.22 -3.07
N ARG A 28 -14.95 9.14 -2.49
CA ARG A 28 -16.21 9.50 -3.15
C ARG A 28 -17.11 10.25 -2.18
N ASP A 29 -17.89 11.18 -2.69
CA ASP A 29 -18.93 11.86 -1.90
C ASP A 29 -20.16 10.95 -1.76
N GLY A 30 -20.19 10.15 -0.70
CA GLY A 30 -21.27 9.20 -0.46
C GLY A 30 -21.25 8.65 0.96
N TRP A 31 -22.45 8.35 1.49
CA TRP A 31 -22.59 7.79 2.84
C TRP A 31 -21.87 6.45 2.98
N LYS A 32 -20.87 6.38 3.86
CA LYS A 32 -20.02 5.22 4.13
C LYS A 32 -19.17 4.73 2.95
N TRP A 33 -19.09 5.42 1.83
CA TRP A 33 -18.23 5.02 0.72
C TRP A 33 -16.74 5.14 1.06
N ASP A 34 -16.40 6.18 1.82
CA ASP A 34 -15.01 6.52 2.14
C ASP A 34 -14.55 5.96 3.48
N ALA A 35 -15.44 5.29 4.22
CA ALA A 35 -15.11 4.66 5.48
C ALA A 35 -15.48 3.18 5.43
N ARG A 36 -14.48 2.33 5.18
CA ARG A 36 -14.65 0.88 5.28
C ARG A 36 -14.93 0.47 6.72
N GLY A 37 -15.59 -0.65 6.92
CA GLY A 37 -15.88 -1.15 8.28
C GLY A 37 -14.62 -1.26 9.14
N TRP A 38 -13.49 -1.71 8.57
CA TRP A 38 -12.21 -1.78 9.27
C TRP A 38 -11.64 -0.39 9.59
N ASP A 39 -11.80 0.60 8.72
CA ASP A 39 -11.35 1.98 8.96
C ASP A 39 -12.07 2.58 10.18
N ILE A 40 -13.40 2.34 10.27
CA ILE A 40 -14.22 2.77 11.42
C ILE A 40 -13.77 2.04 12.69
N TYR A 41 -13.54 0.73 12.60
CA TYR A 41 -13.05 -0.07 13.71
C TYR A 41 -11.70 0.47 14.24
N MET A 42 -10.75 0.76 13.37
CA MET A 42 -9.45 1.30 13.75
C MET A 42 -9.55 2.73 14.31
N ALA A 43 -10.45 3.56 13.76
CA ALA A 43 -10.71 4.90 14.31
C ALA A 43 -11.22 4.83 15.75
N ASN A 44 -12.12 3.89 16.06
CA ASN A 44 -12.59 3.65 17.43
C ASN A 44 -11.47 3.11 18.37
N ARG A 45 -10.40 2.56 17.81
CA ARG A 45 -9.20 2.14 18.56
C ARG A 45 -8.16 3.25 18.71
N GLY A 46 -8.46 4.44 18.21
CA GLY A 46 -7.60 5.62 18.36
C GLY A 46 -6.61 5.84 17.21
N TYR A 47 -6.86 5.27 16.02
CA TYR A 47 -6.10 5.57 14.82
C TYR A 47 -6.80 6.61 13.95
N ILE A 48 -6.03 7.35 13.18
CA ILE A 48 -6.53 8.11 12.03
C ILE A 48 -6.29 7.27 10.78
N ILE A 49 -7.33 7.06 9.98
CA ILE A 49 -7.20 6.39 8.68
C ILE A 49 -7.31 7.45 7.59
N PHE A 50 -6.28 7.53 6.77
CA PHE A 50 -6.17 8.52 5.70
C PHE A 50 -6.14 7.83 4.34
N THR A 51 -6.90 8.36 3.40
CA THR A 51 -6.93 7.91 2.00
C THR A 51 -6.95 9.13 1.10
N ILE A 52 -6.11 9.11 0.07
CA ILE A 52 -6.06 10.15 -0.96
C ILE A 52 -5.98 9.50 -2.35
N ASP A 53 -6.74 10.04 -3.29
CA ASP A 53 -6.62 9.71 -4.71
C ASP A 53 -5.71 10.74 -5.40
N GLY A 54 -4.54 10.27 -5.80
CA GLY A 54 -3.57 11.04 -6.58
C GLY A 54 -3.83 10.99 -8.08
N ARG A 55 -2.94 11.57 -8.85
CA ARG A 55 -2.90 11.46 -10.31
C ARG A 55 -2.84 9.98 -10.72
N GLY A 56 -3.52 9.65 -11.81
CA GLY A 56 -3.78 8.26 -12.24
C GLY A 56 -5.20 7.79 -11.88
N SER A 57 -5.86 8.40 -10.88
CA SER A 57 -7.24 8.07 -10.54
C SER A 57 -8.24 8.61 -11.57
N ALA A 58 -9.42 7.96 -11.66
CA ALA A 58 -10.45 8.30 -12.62
C ALA A 58 -11.19 9.61 -12.34
N ASN A 59 -12.02 10.01 -13.31
CA ASN A 59 -13.02 11.09 -13.23
C ASN A 59 -12.47 12.52 -13.17
N ARG A 60 -11.20 12.73 -13.56
CA ARG A 60 -10.55 14.04 -13.59
C ARG A 60 -9.93 14.40 -14.94
N GLY A 61 -10.30 13.63 -15.99
CA GLY A 61 -9.85 13.83 -17.36
C GLY A 61 -8.54 13.14 -17.70
N SER A 62 -8.34 12.92 -19.02
CA SER A 62 -7.27 12.05 -19.53
C SER A 62 -5.86 12.49 -19.15
N ALA A 63 -5.59 13.80 -19.06
CA ALA A 63 -4.28 14.30 -18.66
C ALA A 63 -3.93 13.94 -17.22
N PHE A 64 -4.93 13.93 -16.32
CA PHE A 64 -4.76 13.51 -14.92
C PHE A 64 -4.63 12.00 -14.79
N GLU A 65 -5.42 11.25 -15.56
CA GLU A 65 -5.46 9.79 -15.49
C GLU A 65 -4.21 9.15 -16.12
N ASN A 66 -3.74 9.68 -17.27
CA ASN A 66 -2.69 9.01 -18.02
C ASN A 66 -1.26 9.46 -17.67
N VAL A 67 -1.08 10.37 -16.74
CA VAL A 67 0.27 10.86 -16.36
C VAL A 67 1.15 9.75 -15.76
N THR A 68 0.54 8.68 -15.22
CA THR A 68 1.24 7.51 -14.67
C THR A 68 1.72 6.54 -15.74
N HIS A 69 1.30 6.72 -17.00
CA HIS A 69 1.66 5.82 -18.10
C HIS A 69 3.18 5.68 -18.24
N ARG A 70 3.65 4.43 -18.32
CA ARG A 70 5.06 4.00 -18.43
C ARG A 70 5.92 4.27 -17.19
N GLN A 71 5.34 4.72 -16.07
CA GLN A 71 6.07 5.05 -14.84
C GLN A 71 5.28 4.75 -13.55
N LEU A 72 4.60 3.58 -13.53
CA LEU A 72 3.82 3.13 -12.38
C LEU A 72 4.63 3.18 -11.08
N GLY A 73 4.01 3.68 -10.03
CA GLY A 73 4.59 3.82 -8.69
C GLY A 73 5.39 5.09 -8.48
N LYS A 74 5.69 5.88 -9.52
CA LYS A 74 6.47 7.12 -9.39
C LYS A 74 5.58 8.33 -9.07
N ILE A 75 4.60 8.59 -9.92
CA ILE A 75 3.69 9.74 -9.76
C ILE A 75 2.77 9.52 -8.58
N GLU A 76 2.28 8.29 -8.44
CA GLU A 76 1.43 7.88 -7.32
C GLU A 76 2.15 8.11 -5.97
N LEU A 77 3.43 7.73 -5.87
CA LEU A 77 4.25 7.97 -4.67
C LEU A 77 4.38 9.47 -4.37
N GLN A 78 4.68 10.29 -5.39
CA GLN A 78 4.79 11.74 -5.21
C GLN A 78 3.52 12.34 -4.62
N ASP A 79 2.36 11.97 -5.15
CA ASP A 79 1.08 12.49 -4.69
C ASP A 79 0.71 11.99 -3.30
N GLN A 80 1.02 10.72 -2.98
CA GLN A 80 0.87 10.20 -1.62
C GLN A 80 1.73 11.00 -0.63
N MET A 81 2.97 11.34 -0.98
CA MET A 81 3.86 12.11 -0.11
C MET A 81 3.40 13.56 0.10
N GLU A 82 2.74 14.19 -0.88
CA GLU A 82 2.09 15.50 -0.66
C GLU A 82 0.92 15.37 0.34
N GLY A 83 0.14 14.28 0.26
CA GLY A 83 -0.88 13.96 1.28
C GLY A 83 -0.28 13.78 2.68
N ILE A 84 0.86 13.09 2.79
CA ILE A 84 1.59 12.91 4.05
C ILE A 84 2.09 14.26 4.60
N LYS A 85 2.59 15.11 3.75
CA LYS A 85 3.02 16.46 4.16
C LYS A 85 1.87 17.28 4.75
N TRP A 86 0.68 17.22 4.14
CA TRP A 86 -0.52 17.82 4.69
C TRP A 86 -0.91 17.19 6.03
N LEU A 87 -0.91 15.84 6.14
CA LEU A 87 -1.21 15.15 7.40
C LEU A 87 -0.30 15.60 8.55
N LYS A 88 1.01 15.69 8.30
CA LYS A 88 1.99 16.13 9.30
C LYS A 88 1.76 17.58 9.78
N SER A 89 1.03 18.40 9.02
CA SER A 89 0.66 19.76 9.45
C SER A 89 -0.47 19.81 10.46
N LEU A 90 -1.21 18.70 10.66
CA LEU A 90 -2.33 18.64 11.59
C LEU A 90 -1.83 18.46 13.03
N PRO A 91 -2.27 19.31 13.99
CA PRO A 91 -1.70 19.32 15.34
C PRO A 91 -1.95 18.05 16.15
N TYR A 92 -2.94 17.25 15.77
CA TYR A 92 -3.31 15.98 16.40
C TYR A 92 -2.71 14.74 15.72
N VAL A 93 -1.92 14.90 14.68
CA VAL A 93 -1.22 13.79 14.03
C VAL A 93 0.14 13.55 14.69
N ASP A 94 0.44 12.29 14.98
CA ASP A 94 1.77 11.88 15.39
C ASP A 94 2.61 11.52 14.16
N GLU A 95 3.46 12.42 13.74
CA GLU A 95 4.31 12.24 12.57
C GLU A 95 5.34 11.11 12.69
N ASN A 96 5.61 10.64 13.92
CA ASN A 96 6.51 9.53 14.20
C ASN A 96 5.80 8.18 14.18
N ARG A 97 4.47 8.16 14.09
CA ARG A 97 3.63 6.96 14.08
C ARG A 97 2.72 6.95 12.85
N ILE A 98 3.35 6.90 11.67
CA ILE A 98 2.66 6.78 10.38
C ILE A 98 2.94 5.39 9.81
N GLY A 99 1.87 4.64 9.55
CA GLY A 99 1.88 3.36 8.87
C GLY A 99 1.15 3.42 7.53
N VAL A 100 1.27 2.36 6.74
CA VAL A 100 0.64 2.25 5.42
C VAL A 100 0.10 0.86 5.18
N HIS A 101 -1.08 0.77 4.57
CA HIS A 101 -1.75 -0.49 4.23
C HIS A 101 -2.40 -0.40 2.86
N GLY A 102 -2.27 -1.48 2.09
CA GLY A 102 -2.96 -1.63 0.81
C GLY A 102 -2.90 -3.05 0.28
N TRP A 103 -3.75 -3.34 -0.70
CA TRP A 103 -3.90 -4.66 -1.32
C TRP A 103 -3.66 -4.59 -2.82
N SER A 104 -3.04 -5.61 -3.42
CA SER A 104 -2.79 -5.67 -4.87
C SER A 104 -1.86 -4.54 -5.34
N PHE A 105 -2.32 -3.65 -6.22
CA PHE A 105 -1.60 -2.41 -6.53
C PHE A 105 -1.33 -1.59 -5.27
N GLY A 106 -2.27 -1.58 -4.31
CA GLY A 106 -2.06 -0.97 -3.00
C GLY A 106 -0.98 -1.67 -2.18
N GLY A 107 -0.81 -2.97 -2.33
CA GLY A 107 0.31 -3.72 -1.75
C GLY A 107 1.66 -3.31 -2.38
N PHE A 108 1.68 -3.13 -3.71
CA PHE A 108 2.83 -2.54 -4.40
C PHE A 108 3.13 -1.14 -3.86
N MET A 109 2.12 -0.27 -3.76
CA MET A 109 2.30 1.08 -3.23
C MET A 109 2.74 1.08 -1.78
N THR A 110 2.19 0.22 -0.93
CA THR A 110 2.63 0.06 0.47
C THR A 110 4.12 -0.27 0.54
N THR A 111 4.56 -1.28 -0.21
CA THR A 111 5.96 -1.68 -0.27
C THR A 111 6.84 -0.56 -0.85
N ASN A 112 6.37 0.09 -1.93
CA ASN A 112 7.05 1.22 -2.56
C ASN A 112 7.25 2.40 -1.60
N MET A 113 6.20 2.78 -0.84
CA MET A 113 6.25 3.85 0.15
C MET A 113 7.21 3.53 1.30
N MET A 114 7.18 2.30 1.83
CA MET A 114 8.08 1.84 2.88
C MET A 114 9.56 1.87 2.45
N LEU A 115 9.85 1.51 1.19
CA LEU A 115 11.22 1.43 0.69
C LEU A 115 11.81 2.76 0.22
N ASN A 116 10.98 3.68 -0.27
CA ASN A 116 11.43 4.99 -0.75
C ASN A 116 11.36 6.09 0.32
N ASN A 117 10.57 5.90 1.38
CA ASN A 117 10.41 6.88 2.46
C ASN A 117 10.46 6.20 3.84
N PRO A 118 11.54 5.44 4.14
CA PRO A 118 11.66 4.66 5.38
C PRO A 118 11.66 5.51 6.65
N GLU A 119 12.06 6.77 6.55
CA GLU A 119 12.01 7.73 7.65
C GLU A 119 10.57 8.11 8.04
N THR A 120 9.63 8.01 7.10
CA THR A 120 8.23 8.39 7.30
C THR A 120 7.38 7.22 7.77
N PHE A 121 7.48 6.08 7.09
CA PHE A 121 6.62 4.92 7.36
C PHE A 121 7.30 3.93 8.30
N LYS A 122 6.73 3.75 9.50
CA LYS A 122 7.28 2.85 10.53
C LYS A 122 6.75 1.43 10.41
N THR A 123 5.53 1.28 9.89
CA THR A 123 4.85 -0.01 9.80
C THR A 123 4.06 -0.09 8.49
N GLY A 124 4.18 -1.20 7.77
CA GLY A 124 3.41 -1.44 6.56
C GLY A 124 2.78 -2.84 6.53
N VAL A 125 1.58 -2.95 5.95
CA VAL A 125 0.96 -4.24 5.65
C VAL A 125 0.58 -4.28 4.18
N ALA A 126 1.30 -5.07 3.41
CA ALA A 126 1.14 -5.21 1.96
C ALA A 126 0.48 -6.55 1.62
N GLY A 127 -0.78 -6.52 1.18
CA GLY A 127 -1.51 -7.71 0.77
C GLY A 127 -1.41 -7.95 -0.73
N GLY A 128 -1.11 -9.19 -1.16
CA GLY A 128 -1.00 -9.59 -2.56
C GLY A 128 -0.16 -8.61 -3.40
N PRO A 129 1.05 -8.20 -2.96
CA PRO A 129 1.75 -7.07 -3.58
C PRO A 129 2.36 -7.44 -4.93
N VAL A 130 2.14 -6.62 -5.95
CA VAL A 130 3.01 -6.63 -7.12
C VAL A 130 4.39 -6.11 -6.71
N ILE A 131 5.46 -6.78 -7.14
CA ILE A 131 6.85 -6.42 -6.80
C ILE A 131 7.67 -6.04 -8.04
N ASP A 132 7.44 -6.75 -9.14
CA ASP A 132 8.10 -6.50 -10.41
C ASP A 132 7.07 -6.61 -11.53
N TRP A 133 6.75 -5.52 -12.19
CA TRP A 133 5.71 -5.44 -13.22
C TRP A 133 5.96 -6.34 -14.43
N LYS A 134 7.19 -6.75 -14.68
CA LYS A 134 7.50 -7.69 -15.77
C LYS A 134 6.94 -9.11 -15.54
N TYR A 135 6.56 -9.45 -14.31
CA TYR A 135 5.94 -10.73 -13.96
C TYR A 135 4.42 -10.64 -13.82
N TYR A 136 3.87 -9.46 -14.03
CA TYR A 136 2.42 -9.27 -14.01
C TYR A 136 1.81 -9.64 -15.37
N GLU A 137 0.50 -9.88 -15.41
CA GLU A 137 -0.16 -10.29 -16.65
C GLU A 137 -0.04 -9.20 -17.73
N ILE A 138 0.13 -9.64 -18.98
CA ILE A 138 0.50 -8.77 -20.12
C ILE A 138 -0.56 -7.71 -20.40
N MET A 139 -1.86 -8.07 -20.35
CA MET A 139 -2.94 -7.17 -20.71
C MET A 139 -2.98 -5.93 -19.82
N TYR A 140 -2.64 -6.07 -18.53
CA TYR A 140 -2.51 -4.95 -17.61
C TYR A 140 -1.11 -4.33 -17.69
N GLY A 141 -0.07 -5.14 -17.58
CA GLY A 141 1.31 -4.68 -17.54
C GLY A 141 1.67 -3.83 -18.74
N GLU A 142 1.46 -4.32 -19.97
CA GLU A 142 1.79 -3.58 -21.18
C GLU A 142 0.85 -2.41 -21.45
N ARG A 143 -0.42 -2.48 -21.01
CA ARG A 143 -1.36 -1.36 -21.12
C ARG A 143 -0.83 -0.11 -20.42
N TYR A 144 -0.26 -0.26 -19.24
CA TYR A 144 0.16 0.88 -18.41
C TYR A 144 1.67 1.16 -18.48
N MET A 145 2.47 0.17 -18.84
CA MET A 145 3.94 0.29 -18.88
C MET A 145 4.53 0.23 -20.28
N GLY A 146 3.76 -0.17 -21.30
CA GLY A 146 4.31 -0.62 -22.58
C GLY A 146 5.05 -1.95 -22.42
N SER A 147 5.63 -2.49 -23.49
CA SER A 147 6.40 -3.72 -23.38
C SER A 147 7.72 -3.50 -22.59
N PRO A 148 8.26 -4.54 -21.91
CA PRO A 148 9.54 -4.44 -21.23
C PRO A 148 10.69 -4.03 -22.16
N LYS A 149 10.62 -4.35 -23.46
CA LYS A 149 11.60 -3.96 -24.46
C LYS A 149 11.55 -2.46 -24.77
N GLU A 150 10.34 -1.90 -24.87
CA GLU A 150 10.12 -0.48 -25.21
C GLU A 150 10.31 0.44 -24.02
N ASN A 151 10.12 -0.05 -22.81
CA ASN A 151 10.19 0.73 -21.57
C ASN A 151 11.05 0.07 -20.49
N ALA A 152 12.21 -0.44 -20.87
CA ALA A 152 13.12 -1.14 -19.96
C ALA A 152 13.45 -0.30 -18.70
N GLN A 153 13.59 1.01 -18.84
CA GLN A 153 13.87 1.90 -17.71
C GLN A 153 12.68 2.05 -16.75
N GLY A 154 11.44 2.13 -17.26
CA GLY A 154 10.24 2.17 -16.44
C GLY A 154 10.08 0.90 -15.60
N TYR A 155 10.25 -0.28 -16.21
CA TYR A 155 10.25 -1.55 -15.49
C TYR A 155 11.37 -1.65 -14.46
N LYS A 156 12.56 -1.16 -14.78
CA LYS A 156 13.68 -1.10 -13.84
C LYS A 156 13.37 -0.21 -12.63
N ASN A 157 12.76 0.95 -12.86
CA ASN A 157 12.47 1.92 -11.81
C ASN A 157 11.34 1.47 -10.89
N SER A 158 10.38 0.71 -11.41
CA SER A 158 9.23 0.18 -10.64
C SER A 158 9.49 -1.17 -9.97
N ASN A 159 10.66 -1.77 -10.18
CA ASN A 159 11.02 -3.07 -9.60
C ASN A 159 11.50 -2.90 -8.15
N LEU A 160 10.64 -3.29 -7.19
CA LEU A 160 10.91 -3.14 -5.76
C LEU A 160 11.98 -4.09 -5.23
N ASN A 161 12.27 -5.21 -5.91
CA ASN A 161 13.39 -6.09 -5.56
C ASN A 161 14.73 -5.34 -5.52
N ARG A 162 14.88 -4.33 -6.37
CA ARG A 162 16.13 -3.58 -6.51
C ARG A 162 16.46 -2.68 -5.32
N ILE A 163 15.45 -2.33 -4.55
CA ILE A 163 15.55 -1.42 -3.40
C ILE A 163 15.14 -2.10 -2.10
N ALA A 164 15.08 -3.43 -2.07
CA ALA A 164 14.73 -4.20 -0.87
C ALA A 164 15.61 -3.88 0.34
N GLY A 165 16.87 -3.50 0.11
CA GLY A 165 17.81 -3.07 1.15
C GLY A 165 17.46 -1.77 1.86
N ASN A 166 16.51 -0.99 1.33
CA ASN A 166 16.08 0.27 1.96
C ASN A 166 15.06 0.06 3.10
N LEU A 167 14.57 -1.16 3.31
CA LEU A 167 13.59 -1.44 4.36
C LEU A 167 14.18 -1.18 5.75
N GLN A 168 13.57 -0.26 6.49
CA GLN A 168 13.96 0.09 7.88
C GLN A 168 12.86 -0.19 8.89
N GLY A 169 11.60 -0.04 8.52
CA GLY A 169 10.44 -0.27 9.38
C GLY A 169 9.95 -1.72 9.35
N HIS A 170 8.85 -1.96 10.04
CA HIS A 170 8.19 -3.27 10.09
C HIS A 170 7.26 -3.44 8.89
N LEU A 171 7.52 -4.39 8.01
CA LEU A 171 6.71 -4.69 6.84
C LEU A 171 6.18 -6.13 6.91
N LEU A 172 4.86 -6.28 6.93
CA LEU A 172 4.19 -7.57 6.78
C LEU A 172 3.71 -7.73 5.34
N LEU A 173 4.19 -8.76 4.66
CA LEU A 173 3.65 -9.23 3.39
C LEU A 173 2.60 -10.30 3.65
N ILE A 174 1.44 -10.21 3.02
CA ILE A 174 0.37 -11.22 3.09
C ILE A 174 0.05 -11.69 1.68
N HIS A 175 -0.08 -13.01 1.45
CA HIS A 175 -0.39 -13.55 0.14
C HIS A 175 -1.24 -14.82 0.24
N GLY A 176 -2.18 -15.01 -0.69
CA GLY A 176 -2.82 -16.29 -0.92
C GLY A 176 -1.92 -17.16 -1.80
N ASP A 177 -1.73 -18.43 -1.45
CA ASP A 177 -0.82 -19.33 -2.19
C ASP A 177 -1.34 -19.75 -3.57
N GLN A 178 -2.63 -19.52 -3.85
CA GLN A 178 -3.29 -19.82 -5.13
C GLN A 178 -3.68 -18.55 -5.90
N ASP A 179 -3.04 -17.42 -5.62
CA ASP A 179 -3.34 -16.15 -6.27
C ASP A 179 -2.98 -16.19 -7.77
N PRO A 180 -3.98 -16.17 -8.68
CA PRO A 180 -3.75 -16.20 -10.13
C PRO A 180 -3.58 -14.80 -10.73
N VAL A 181 -3.82 -13.74 -9.94
CA VAL A 181 -3.79 -12.33 -10.38
C VAL A 181 -2.41 -11.75 -10.12
N VAL A 182 -1.98 -11.77 -8.86
CA VAL A 182 -0.61 -11.45 -8.46
C VAL A 182 0.05 -12.77 -8.04
N VAL A 183 0.74 -13.39 -8.97
CA VAL A 183 1.31 -14.72 -8.71
C VAL A 183 2.24 -14.70 -7.51
N TRP A 184 2.20 -15.76 -6.72
CA TRP A 184 2.93 -15.88 -5.44
C TRP A 184 4.43 -15.56 -5.54
N GLN A 185 5.02 -15.78 -6.72
CA GLN A 185 6.41 -15.48 -7.03
C GLN A 185 6.79 -14.01 -6.77
N HIS A 186 5.87 -13.07 -6.83
CA HIS A 186 6.13 -11.68 -6.46
C HIS A 186 6.66 -11.57 -5.03
N SER A 187 5.92 -12.11 -4.05
CA SER A 187 6.35 -12.12 -2.65
C SER A 187 7.63 -12.93 -2.43
N LEU A 188 7.74 -14.11 -3.04
CA LEU A 188 8.94 -14.94 -2.90
C LEU A 188 10.20 -14.26 -3.47
N SER A 189 10.08 -13.56 -4.61
CA SER A 189 11.21 -12.81 -5.18
C SER A 189 11.65 -11.65 -4.29
N PHE A 190 10.69 -10.98 -3.66
CA PHE A 190 10.98 -9.89 -2.72
C PHE A 190 11.68 -10.39 -1.46
N LEU A 191 11.17 -11.47 -0.85
CA LEU A 191 11.82 -12.12 0.30
C LEU A 191 13.25 -12.53 -0.02
N LYS A 192 13.50 -13.12 -1.21
CA LYS A 192 14.85 -13.45 -1.65
C LYS A 192 15.74 -12.20 -1.72
N SER A 193 15.23 -11.10 -2.26
CA SER A 193 15.98 -9.83 -2.35
C SER A 193 16.26 -9.23 -0.97
N CYS A 194 15.31 -9.34 -0.05
CA CYS A 194 15.48 -8.92 1.35
C CYS A 194 16.57 -9.74 2.06
N ILE A 195 16.56 -11.08 1.90
CA ILE A 195 17.61 -11.96 2.46
C ILE A 195 18.99 -11.55 1.94
N GLN A 196 19.11 -11.28 0.63
CA GLN A 196 20.36 -10.86 0.02
C GLN A 196 20.84 -9.48 0.48
N SER A 197 19.90 -8.61 0.87
CA SER A 197 20.15 -7.24 1.34
C SER A 197 20.26 -7.13 2.85
N GLY A 198 20.01 -8.21 3.61
CA GLY A 198 20.03 -8.21 5.08
C GLY A 198 18.85 -7.45 5.70
N THR A 199 17.68 -7.42 5.04
CA THR A 199 16.43 -6.84 5.58
C THR A 199 15.42 -7.94 5.93
N TYR A 200 14.52 -7.67 6.87
CA TYR A 200 13.73 -8.69 7.55
C TYR A 200 12.24 -8.37 7.55
N PRO A 201 11.54 -8.46 6.41
CA PRO A 201 10.08 -8.34 6.40
C PRO A 201 9.43 -9.59 7.03
N ASP A 202 8.29 -9.39 7.67
CA ASP A 202 7.41 -10.48 8.07
C ASP A 202 6.63 -11.00 6.88
N TYR A 203 6.28 -12.27 6.89
CA TYR A 203 5.52 -12.90 5.81
C TYR A 203 4.43 -13.83 6.34
N PHE A 204 3.23 -13.71 5.80
CA PHE A 204 2.13 -14.60 6.14
C PHE A 204 1.39 -15.08 4.89
N VAL A 205 1.22 -16.39 4.79
CA VAL A 205 0.49 -17.04 3.69
C VAL A 205 -0.89 -17.46 4.15
N TYR A 206 -1.90 -17.22 3.32
CA TYR A 206 -3.24 -17.78 3.46
C TYR A 206 -3.39 -19.00 2.53
N PRO A 207 -3.22 -20.23 3.03
CA PRO A 207 -3.32 -21.43 2.22
C PRO A 207 -4.73 -21.62 1.64
N GLY A 208 -4.79 -21.98 0.35
CA GLY A 208 -6.05 -22.20 -0.36
C GLY A 208 -6.76 -20.93 -0.82
N HIS A 209 -6.23 -19.75 -0.54
CA HIS A 209 -6.82 -18.48 -0.97
C HIS A 209 -6.22 -17.95 -2.28
N PHE A 210 -7.10 -17.40 -3.09
CA PHE A 210 -6.76 -16.64 -4.30
C PHE A 210 -6.32 -15.21 -3.95
N HIS A 211 -6.48 -14.27 -4.90
CA HIS A 211 -6.08 -12.87 -4.71
C HIS A 211 -6.71 -12.18 -3.50
N ASN A 212 -7.92 -12.56 -3.14
CA ASN A 212 -8.61 -12.03 -1.95
C ASN A 212 -8.84 -13.14 -0.92
N VAL A 213 -8.55 -12.86 0.34
CA VAL A 213 -8.95 -13.72 1.45
C VAL A 213 -10.43 -13.48 1.71
N LEU A 214 -11.24 -14.52 1.54
CA LEU A 214 -12.70 -14.46 1.64
C LEU A 214 -13.22 -15.40 2.74
N GLY A 215 -14.52 -15.32 3.01
CA GLY A 215 -15.19 -16.17 3.99
C GLY A 215 -14.73 -15.91 5.44
N PRO A 216 -14.76 -16.92 6.31
CA PRO A 216 -14.40 -16.78 7.73
C PRO A 216 -12.96 -16.30 7.96
N ASP A 217 -12.03 -16.70 7.09
CA ASP A 217 -10.61 -16.35 7.20
C ASP A 217 -10.35 -14.85 7.00
N ARG A 218 -11.31 -14.13 6.42
CA ARG A 218 -11.24 -12.67 6.32
C ARG A 218 -11.27 -11.98 7.70
N VAL A 219 -11.92 -12.59 8.68
CA VAL A 219 -11.90 -12.08 10.07
C VAL A 219 -10.47 -12.20 10.63
N HIS A 220 -9.85 -13.38 10.48
CA HIS A 220 -8.46 -13.59 10.87
C HIS A 220 -7.50 -12.63 10.16
N LEU A 221 -7.72 -12.36 8.86
CA LEU A 221 -6.92 -11.39 8.10
C LEU A 221 -6.97 -10.00 8.75
N TYR A 222 -8.16 -9.47 9.02
CA TYR A 222 -8.29 -8.14 9.61
C TYR A 222 -7.78 -8.08 11.06
N GLU A 223 -7.95 -9.14 11.84
CA GLU A 223 -7.34 -9.24 13.16
C GLU A 223 -5.82 -9.23 13.09
N LYS A 224 -5.23 -9.99 12.15
CA LYS A 224 -3.77 -10.01 11.95
C LYS A 224 -3.23 -8.65 11.54
N ILE A 225 -3.88 -7.97 10.60
CA ILE A 225 -3.51 -6.61 10.19
C ILE A 225 -3.61 -5.65 11.38
N THR A 226 -4.71 -5.71 12.13
CA THR A 226 -4.94 -4.87 13.32
C THR A 226 -3.85 -5.07 14.36
N ARG A 227 -3.55 -6.33 14.72
CA ARG A 227 -2.49 -6.66 15.68
C ARG A 227 -1.14 -6.15 15.25
N TYR A 228 -0.81 -6.29 13.97
CA TYR A 228 0.47 -5.80 13.45
C TYR A 228 0.63 -4.28 13.62
N PHE A 229 -0.42 -3.51 13.37
CA PHE A 229 -0.39 -2.08 13.66
C PHE A 229 -0.41 -1.77 15.17
N ASP A 230 -1.13 -2.53 15.98
CA ASP A 230 -1.11 -2.34 17.44
C ASP A 230 0.28 -2.62 18.03
N ASP A 231 0.99 -3.62 17.51
CA ASP A 231 2.31 -4.03 18.02
C ASP A 231 3.43 -3.05 17.62
N TYR A 232 3.34 -2.44 16.43
CA TYR A 232 4.45 -1.67 15.86
C TYR A 232 4.16 -0.18 15.61
N LEU A 233 2.93 0.28 15.79
CA LEU A 233 2.56 1.67 15.50
C LEU A 233 1.84 2.38 16.66
N LYS A 234 1.32 1.67 17.64
CA LYS A 234 0.53 2.24 18.74
C LYS A 234 1.33 2.85 19.89
#